data_be473dbbf5c1ba76e0b3a06214570846
#
_entry.id   be473dbbf5c1ba76e0b3a06214570846
#
_cell.length_a   1.000
_cell.length_b   1.000
_cell.length_c   1.000
_cell.angle_alpha   90.00
_cell.angle_beta   90.00
_cell.angle_gamma   90.00
#
_symmetry.space_group_name_H-M   'P 1'
#
loop_
_entity.id
_entity.type
_entity.pdbx_description
1 polymer ?
#
loop_
_entity_poly.entity_id
_entity_poly.type
_entity_poly.pdbx_seq_one_letter_code
_entity_poly.pdbx_strand_id
1 'polypeptide(L)'
;MSTYGTATWKGGLKDGIGALSTKSGVLNNAPYGFVARFEGGPGTNPEELLGAAHAGCFTMALSAILGEAGLTAEQMDTKADVNLVKDGDGFSITRIHLTLKAKIPGADKAKFEELAAMAKAGCPVSKLLNTKITLDATLQ
;
A
#
# COMPACT_ATOMS: atom_id res chain seq x y z
N MET A 1 8.00 5.19 -18.67
CA MET A 1 8.85 4.76 -17.53
C MET A 1 8.52 3.32 -17.19
N SER A 2 9.52 2.46 -17.01
CA SER A 2 9.34 1.04 -16.70
C SER A 2 10.24 0.62 -15.54
N THR A 3 9.70 -0.19 -14.66
CA THR A 3 10.43 -0.80 -13.54
C THR A 3 9.98 -2.25 -13.38
N TYR A 4 10.65 -3.02 -12.51
CA TYR A 4 10.31 -4.42 -12.30
C TYR A 4 10.63 -4.91 -10.89
N GLY A 5 9.96 -5.99 -10.53
CA GLY A 5 10.31 -6.85 -9.42
C GLY A 5 10.50 -8.28 -9.91
N THR A 6 11.24 -9.09 -9.17
CA THR A 6 11.49 -10.49 -9.48
C THR A 6 11.21 -11.38 -8.29
N ALA A 7 10.88 -12.63 -8.56
CA ALA A 7 10.69 -13.65 -7.53
C ALA A 7 11.38 -14.95 -7.94
N THR A 8 11.95 -15.62 -6.96
CA THR A 8 12.42 -17.00 -7.10
C THR A 8 11.70 -17.90 -6.11
N TRP A 9 11.49 -19.16 -6.46
CA TRP A 9 10.87 -20.15 -5.60
C TRP A 9 11.51 -21.51 -5.83
N LYS A 10 11.80 -22.21 -4.73
CA LYS A 10 12.33 -23.59 -4.76
C LYS A 10 11.56 -24.45 -3.78
N GLY A 11 11.08 -25.59 -4.21
CA GLY A 11 10.38 -26.56 -3.37
C GLY A 11 8.87 -26.46 -3.43
N GLY A 12 8.20 -27.13 -2.52
CA GLY A 12 6.75 -27.16 -2.39
C GLY A 12 6.18 -25.92 -1.74
N LEU A 13 4.86 -25.85 -1.67
CA LEU A 13 4.18 -24.66 -1.13
C LEU A 13 4.55 -24.39 0.33
N LYS A 14 4.49 -25.41 1.19
CA LYS A 14 4.66 -25.22 2.65
C LYS A 14 6.13 -25.21 3.09
N ASP A 15 6.97 -25.98 2.43
CA ASP A 15 8.39 -26.17 2.77
C ASP A 15 9.34 -25.44 1.81
N GLY A 16 8.80 -24.78 0.81
CA GLY A 16 9.59 -24.08 -0.18
C GLY A 16 10.25 -22.81 0.36
N ILE A 17 11.24 -22.35 -0.38
CA ILE A 17 12.01 -21.14 -0.09
C ILE A 17 11.86 -20.15 -1.23
N GLY A 18 11.38 -18.96 -0.90
CA GLY A 18 11.21 -17.87 -1.85
C GLY A 18 12.06 -16.66 -1.53
N ALA A 19 12.35 -15.88 -2.56
CA ALA A 19 13.03 -14.59 -2.43
C ALA A 19 12.50 -13.59 -3.43
N LEU A 20 12.37 -12.35 -3.00
CA LEU A 20 11.89 -11.21 -3.80
C LEU A 20 13.00 -10.18 -3.95
N SER A 21 13.09 -9.58 -5.14
CA SER A 21 14.02 -8.48 -5.40
C SER A 21 13.34 -7.39 -6.23
N THR A 22 13.83 -6.18 -6.11
CA THR A 22 13.39 -5.04 -6.91
C THR A 22 14.54 -4.47 -7.73
N LYS A 23 14.22 -3.84 -8.84
CA LYS A 23 15.22 -3.18 -9.70
C LYS A 23 16.13 -2.22 -8.91
N SER A 24 15.58 -1.49 -7.95
CA SER A 24 16.33 -0.54 -7.11
C SER A 24 17.30 -1.21 -6.14
N GLY A 25 17.12 -2.51 -5.87
CA GLY A 25 17.87 -3.22 -4.82
C GLY A 25 17.37 -2.96 -3.39
N VAL A 26 16.30 -2.19 -3.21
CA VAL A 26 15.67 -1.97 -1.88
C VAL A 26 15.21 -3.30 -1.30
N LEU A 27 14.59 -4.16 -2.11
CA LEU A 27 14.49 -5.58 -1.81
C LEU A 27 15.60 -6.30 -2.58
N ASN A 28 16.42 -7.05 -1.86
CA ASN A 28 17.51 -7.83 -2.44
C ASN A 28 17.49 -9.22 -1.84
N ASN A 29 16.92 -10.18 -2.57
CA ASN A 29 16.69 -11.53 -2.08
C ASN A 29 15.96 -11.58 -0.75
N ALA A 30 14.97 -10.70 -0.59
CA ALA A 30 14.15 -10.65 0.62
C ALA A 30 13.36 -11.95 0.78
N PRO A 31 13.48 -12.67 1.91
CA PRO A 31 12.81 -13.95 2.07
C PRO A 31 11.30 -13.79 2.16
N TYR A 32 10.58 -14.67 1.48
CA TYR A 32 9.13 -14.82 1.60
C TYR A 32 8.75 -16.30 1.49
N GLY A 33 7.59 -16.66 2.03
CA GLY A 33 7.14 -18.03 2.00
C GLY A 33 5.81 -18.23 2.68
N PHE A 34 5.39 -19.48 2.79
CA PHE A 34 4.10 -19.84 3.35
C PHE A 34 3.93 -19.34 4.79
N VAL A 35 4.93 -19.58 5.64
CA VAL A 35 4.87 -19.19 7.06
C VAL A 35 4.83 -17.67 7.22
N ALA A 36 5.63 -16.93 6.44
CA ALA A 36 5.62 -15.47 6.46
C ALA A 36 4.28 -14.89 5.98
N ARG A 37 3.63 -15.55 5.03
CA ARG A 37 2.37 -15.05 4.45
C ARG A 37 1.14 -15.39 5.27
N PHE A 38 1.07 -16.60 5.81
CA PHE A 38 -0.15 -17.13 6.42
C PHE A 38 -0.06 -17.37 7.93
N GLU A 39 1.13 -17.44 8.49
CA GLU A 39 1.35 -17.81 9.89
C GLU A 39 2.13 -16.75 10.68
N GLY A 40 2.40 -15.60 10.08
CA GLY A 40 3.08 -14.49 10.76
C GLY A 40 4.56 -14.73 11.05
N GLY A 41 5.20 -15.64 10.33
CA GLY A 41 6.63 -15.90 10.48
C GLY A 41 7.52 -14.83 9.85
N PRO A 42 8.85 -14.98 9.97
CA PRO A 42 9.80 -14.00 9.45
C PRO A 42 9.79 -13.94 7.92
N GLY A 43 10.10 -12.77 7.37
CA GLY A 43 10.11 -12.50 5.94
C GLY A 43 9.01 -11.54 5.53
N THR A 44 8.92 -11.29 4.23
CA THR A 44 7.87 -10.45 3.66
C THR A 44 6.76 -11.29 3.02
N ASN A 45 5.75 -10.62 2.49
CA ASN A 45 4.66 -11.24 1.75
C ASN A 45 4.08 -10.25 0.72
N PRO A 46 3.36 -10.74 -0.31
CA PRO A 46 2.79 -9.87 -1.34
C PRO A 46 1.84 -8.81 -0.79
N GLU A 47 1.07 -9.14 0.24
CA GLU A 47 0.04 -8.26 0.79
C GLU A 47 0.64 -7.03 1.46
N GLU A 48 1.69 -7.18 2.26
CA GLU A 48 2.35 -6.02 2.87
C GLU A 48 3.09 -5.16 1.85
N LEU A 49 3.61 -5.76 0.78
CA LEU A 49 4.23 -5.01 -0.32
C LEU A 49 3.19 -4.21 -1.12
N LEU A 50 2.00 -4.77 -1.35
CA LEU A 50 0.87 -4.04 -1.90
C LEU A 50 0.46 -2.88 -0.97
N GLY A 51 0.43 -3.13 0.33
CA GLY A 51 0.15 -2.10 1.33
C GLY A 51 1.15 -0.95 1.28
N ALA A 52 2.43 -1.27 1.27
CA ALA A 52 3.50 -0.25 1.16
C ALA A 52 3.40 0.54 -0.15
N ALA A 53 3.17 -0.15 -1.27
CA ALA A 53 2.99 0.49 -2.57
C ALA A 53 1.76 1.41 -2.58
N HIS A 54 0.64 0.96 -2.04
CA HIS A 54 -0.60 1.74 -2.02
C HIS A 54 -0.49 2.95 -1.08
N ALA A 55 0.04 2.75 0.13
CA ALA A 55 0.27 3.85 1.06
C ALA A 55 1.19 4.91 0.46
N GLY A 56 2.29 4.51 -0.16
CA GLY A 56 3.24 5.42 -0.80
C GLY A 56 2.62 6.19 -1.96
N CYS A 57 1.92 5.50 -2.85
CA CYS A 57 1.26 6.09 -4.01
C CYS A 57 0.17 7.10 -3.59
N PHE A 58 -0.70 6.71 -2.66
CA PHE A 58 -1.75 7.59 -2.11
C PHE A 58 -1.16 8.85 -1.47
N THR A 59 -0.16 8.70 -0.60
CA THR A 59 0.45 9.82 0.11
C THR A 59 1.11 10.81 -0.85
N MET A 60 1.81 10.30 -1.85
CA MET A 60 2.46 11.13 -2.85
C MET A 60 1.44 11.83 -3.77
N ALA A 61 0.37 11.14 -4.16
CA ALA A 61 -0.74 11.75 -4.89
C ALA A 61 -1.40 12.88 -4.09
N LEU A 62 -1.62 12.68 -2.80
CA LEU A 62 -2.16 13.73 -1.94
C LEU A 62 -1.21 14.93 -1.84
N SER A 63 0.10 14.69 -1.74
CA SER A 63 1.10 15.78 -1.75
C SER A 63 0.99 16.63 -3.01
N ALA A 64 0.83 16.02 -4.18
CA ALA A 64 0.65 16.74 -5.43
C ALA A 64 -0.67 17.55 -5.45
N ILE A 65 -1.76 16.94 -5.02
CA ILE A 65 -3.09 17.60 -4.97
C ILE A 65 -3.08 18.77 -3.98
N LEU A 66 -2.44 18.61 -2.82
CA LEU A 66 -2.26 19.70 -1.86
C LEU A 66 -1.47 20.86 -2.48
N GLY A 67 -0.40 20.57 -3.22
CA GLY A 67 0.40 21.58 -3.90
C GLY A 67 -0.42 22.41 -4.89
N GLU A 68 -1.30 21.78 -5.65
CA GLU A 68 -2.23 22.47 -6.55
C GLU A 68 -3.21 23.38 -5.81
N ALA A 69 -3.56 23.05 -4.58
CA ALA A 69 -4.41 23.85 -3.70
C ALA A 69 -3.62 24.90 -2.88
N GLY A 70 -2.32 25.05 -3.12
CA GLY A 70 -1.47 26.00 -2.41
C GLY A 70 -1.12 25.55 -0.97
N LEU A 71 -1.23 24.27 -0.68
CA LEU A 71 -0.97 23.71 0.64
C LEU A 71 0.27 22.82 0.62
N THR A 72 1.01 22.80 1.74
CA THR A 72 2.17 21.93 1.93
C THR A 72 2.03 21.22 3.27
N ALA A 73 2.07 19.90 3.26
CA ALA A 73 2.04 19.12 4.49
C ALA A 73 3.40 19.19 5.21
N GLU A 74 3.37 19.37 6.53
CA GLU A 74 4.54 19.15 7.36
C GLU A 74 4.82 17.66 7.51
N GLN A 75 3.77 16.86 7.66
CA GLN A 75 3.87 15.40 7.77
C GLN A 75 2.56 14.74 7.34
N MET A 76 2.71 13.60 6.70
CA MET A 76 1.61 12.69 6.40
C MET A 76 2.05 11.27 6.71
N ASP A 77 1.28 10.59 7.55
CA ASP A 77 1.50 9.19 7.91
C ASP A 77 0.33 8.36 7.40
N THR A 78 0.60 7.43 6.52
CA THR A 78 -0.41 6.58 5.91
C THR A 78 -0.13 5.11 6.19
N LYS A 79 -1.15 4.40 6.65
CA LYS A 79 -1.16 2.95 6.77
C LYS A 79 -2.17 2.39 5.78
N ALA A 80 -1.82 1.31 5.10
CA ALA A 80 -2.73 0.54 4.25
C ALA A 80 -2.88 -0.87 4.81
N ASP A 81 -4.05 -1.19 5.32
CA ASP A 81 -4.41 -2.53 5.78
C ASP A 81 -4.98 -3.33 4.61
N VAL A 82 -4.32 -4.40 4.23
CA VAL A 82 -4.68 -5.26 3.09
C VAL A 82 -5.29 -6.55 3.62
N ASN A 83 -6.57 -6.79 3.31
CA ASN A 83 -7.29 -7.96 3.79
C ASN A 83 -7.21 -9.11 2.80
N LEU A 84 -6.46 -10.15 3.17
CA LEU A 84 -6.45 -11.44 2.47
C LEU A 84 -7.39 -12.39 3.21
N VAL A 85 -8.41 -12.90 2.53
CA VAL A 85 -9.39 -13.80 3.12
C VAL A 85 -9.51 -15.07 2.30
N LYS A 86 -9.91 -16.15 2.96
CA LYS A 86 -10.21 -17.40 2.28
C LYS A 86 -11.46 -17.24 1.41
N ASP A 87 -11.39 -17.67 0.17
CA ASP A 87 -12.44 -17.55 -0.84
C ASP A 87 -12.56 -18.90 -1.56
N GLY A 88 -13.51 -19.71 -1.12
CA GLY A 88 -13.65 -21.10 -1.63
C GLY A 88 -12.37 -21.90 -1.33
N ASP A 89 -11.76 -22.46 -2.38
CA ASP A 89 -10.50 -23.21 -2.28
C ASP A 89 -9.24 -22.33 -2.36
N GLY A 90 -9.42 -21.02 -2.56
CA GLY A 90 -8.32 -20.05 -2.71
C GLY A 90 -8.40 -18.90 -1.73
N PHE A 91 -7.74 -17.82 -2.09
CA PHE A 91 -7.69 -16.59 -1.31
C PHE A 91 -7.98 -15.38 -2.19
N SER A 92 -8.58 -14.35 -1.61
CA SER A 92 -8.86 -13.08 -2.30
C SER A 92 -8.52 -11.90 -1.42
N ILE A 93 -8.02 -10.84 -2.04
CA ILE A 93 -7.88 -9.54 -1.38
C ILE A 93 -9.21 -8.81 -1.58
N THR A 94 -9.98 -8.68 -0.51
CA THR A 94 -11.35 -8.16 -0.58
C THR A 94 -11.48 -6.69 -0.26
N ARG A 95 -10.48 -6.11 0.42
CA ARG A 95 -10.49 -4.71 0.81
C ARG A 95 -9.07 -4.23 1.12
N ILE A 96 -8.84 -2.95 0.83
CA ILE A 96 -7.71 -2.20 1.37
C ILE A 96 -8.28 -1.00 2.12
N HIS A 97 -7.88 -0.83 3.37
CA HIS A 97 -8.27 0.31 4.19
C HIS A 97 -7.08 1.23 4.41
N LEU A 98 -7.21 2.48 3.98
CA LEU A 98 -6.19 3.52 4.18
C LEU A 98 -6.53 4.32 5.44
N THR A 99 -5.56 4.49 6.30
CA THR A 99 -5.63 5.35 7.48
C THR A 99 -4.58 6.43 7.34
N LEU A 100 -5.01 7.69 7.26
CA LEU A 100 -4.14 8.85 7.09
C LEU A 100 -4.24 9.76 8.31
N LYS A 101 -3.09 10.18 8.81
CA LYS A 101 -2.95 11.29 9.75
C LYS A 101 -2.05 12.33 9.10
N ALA A 102 -2.52 13.57 9.02
CA ALA A 102 -1.80 14.63 8.33
C ALA A 102 -1.76 15.91 9.14
N LYS A 103 -0.60 16.56 9.12
CA LYS A 103 -0.39 17.90 9.64
C LYS A 103 -0.12 18.83 8.46
N ILE A 104 -1.10 19.70 8.17
CA ILE A 104 -1.09 20.56 6.98
C ILE A 104 -1.45 21.99 7.42
N PRO A 105 -0.45 22.85 7.62
CA PRO A 105 -0.72 24.24 8.02
C PRO A 105 -1.62 24.96 7.02
N GLY A 106 -2.65 25.64 7.52
CA GLY A 106 -3.59 26.40 6.69
C GLY A 106 -4.73 25.62 6.06
N ALA A 107 -4.77 24.30 6.24
CA ALA A 107 -5.87 23.49 5.71
C ALA A 107 -7.07 23.50 6.66
N ASP A 108 -8.28 23.64 6.11
CA ASP A 108 -9.51 23.34 6.84
C ASP A 108 -9.93 21.89 6.65
N LYS A 109 -10.73 21.39 7.57
CA LYS A 109 -11.13 19.97 7.61
C LYS A 109 -11.91 19.56 6.35
N ALA A 110 -12.86 20.34 5.88
CA ALA A 110 -13.70 20.01 4.74
C ALA A 110 -12.86 19.92 3.45
N LYS A 111 -11.98 20.89 3.24
CA LYS A 111 -11.07 20.89 2.09
C LYS A 111 -10.08 19.72 2.14
N PHE A 112 -9.52 19.45 3.30
CA PHE A 112 -8.64 18.32 3.51
C PHE A 112 -9.33 16.97 3.16
N GLU A 113 -10.54 16.75 3.65
CA GLU A 113 -11.31 15.52 3.37
C GLU A 113 -11.61 15.37 1.88
N GLU A 114 -11.96 16.46 1.19
CA GLU A 114 -12.16 16.48 -0.26
C GLU A 114 -10.90 16.07 -1.00
N LEU A 115 -9.77 16.68 -0.67
CA LEU A 115 -8.48 16.41 -1.34
C LEU A 115 -7.99 14.99 -1.05
N ALA A 116 -8.17 14.49 0.17
CA ALA A 116 -7.84 13.11 0.52
C ALA A 116 -8.69 12.10 -0.25
N ALA A 117 -9.98 12.37 -0.43
CA ALA A 117 -10.87 11.53 -1.25
C ALA A 117 -10.44 11.51 -2.72
N MET A 118 -10.01 12.65 -3.26
CA MET A 118 -9.46 12.73 -4.62
C MET A 118 -8.20 11.88 -4.78
N ALA A 119 -7.29 11.94 -3.80
CA ALA A 119 -6.07 11.13 -3.82
C ALA A 119 -6.39 9.63 -3.73
N LYS A 120 -7.36 9.23 -2.90
CA LYS A 120 -7.80 7.84 -2.79
C LYS A 120 -8.31 7.31 -4.14
N ALA A 121 -9.14 8.08 -4.83
CA ALA A 121 -9.71 7.67 -6.10
C ALA A 121 -8.70 7.74 -7.26
N GLY A 122 -7.79 8.70 -7.22
CA GLY A 122 -6.96 9.06 -8.36
C GLY A 122 -5.53 8.50 -8.35
N CYS A 123 -5.02 8.00 -7.22
CA CYS A 123 -3.67 7.48 -7.22
C CYS A 123 -3.56 6.24 -8.15
N PRO A 124 -2.47 6.11 -8.91
CA PRO A 124 -2.35 5.03 -9.89
C PRO A 124 -2.53 3.62 -9.33
N VAL A 125 -2.11 3.37 -8.10
CA VAL A 125 -2.30 2.05 -7.47
C VAL A 125 -3.78 1.81 -7.15
N SER A 126 -4.50 2.82 -6.64
CA SER A 126 -5.96 2.70 -6.45
C SER A 126 -6.69 2.38 -7.74
N LYS A 127 -6.30 3.02 -8.84
CA LYS A 127 -6.91 2.79 -10.17
C LYS A 127 -6.58 1.42 -10.75
N LEU A 128 -5.41 0.87 -10.42
CA LEU A 128 -4.98 -0.44 -10.86
C LEU A 128 -5.78 -1.56 -10.16
N LEU A 129 -6.06 -1.40 -8.88
CA LEU A 129 -6.61 -2.47 -8.03
C LEU A 129 -8.13 -2.62 -8.20
N ASN A 130 -8.57 -3.83 -8.49
CA ASN A 130 -9.99 -4.19 -8.53
C ASN A 130 -10.44 -4.70 -7.16
N THR A 131 -10.47 -3.82 -6.18
CA THR A 131 -10.89 -4.14 -4.82
C THR A 131 -11.55 -2.93 -4.17
N LYS A 132 -12.25 -3.15 -3.06
CA LYS A 132 -12.84 -2.07 -2.27
C LYS A 132 -11.75 -1.31 -1.53
N ILE A 133 -11.70 0.00 -1.72
CA ILE A 133 -10.76 0.89 -1.04
C ILE A 133 -11.55 1.84 -0.16
N THR A 134 -11.23 1.87 1.13
CA THR A 134 -11.83 2.77 2.12
C THR A 134 -10.75 3.66 2.72
N LEU A 135 -11.16 4.80 3.29
CA LEU A 135 -10.24 5.81 3.84
C LEU A 135 -10.81 6.40 5.12
N ASP A 136 -9.97 6.45 6.14
CA ASP A 136 -10.13 7.33 7.30
C ASP A 136 -9.01 8.36 7.27
N ALA A 137 -9.35 9.62 7.12
CA ALA A 137 -8.40 10.72 7.04
C ALA A 137 -8.60 11.67 8.22
N THR A 138 -7.53 11.94 8.96
CA THR A 138 -7.53 12.82 10.12
C THR A 138 -6.55 13.96 9.90
N LEU A 139 -7.04 15.19 9.97
CA LEU A 139 -6.24 16.40 9.99
C LEU A 139 -5.89 16.73 11.44
N GLN A 140 -4.60 16.86 11.70
CA GLN A 140 -4.08 17.24 13.03
C GLN A 140 -3.88 18.74 13.17
#